data_9f5d7a87a32e4be97c061ee00f23cf3c
#
_entry.id   9f5d7a87a32e4be97c061ee00f23cf3c
#
_cell.length_a   1.000
_cell.length_b   1.000
_cell.length_c   1.000
_cell.angle_alpha   90.00
_cell.angle_beta   90.00
_cell.angle_gamma   90.00
#
_symmetry.space_group_name_H-M   'P 1'
#
loop_
_entity.id
_entity.type
_entity.pdbx_description
1 polymer ?
#
loop_
_entity_poly.entity_id
_entity_poly.type
_entity_poly.pdbx_seq_one_letter_code
_entity_poly.pdbx_strand_id
1 'polypeptide(L)'
;TAAQSVPITGKVIDANGKGISGVNITTQGNRVGTITNDDGSFSISAPSDATLIFSSVGYTGQDIALQGKTNLVVTMLQKENELNAIVVTALGINRSQKSLNYANQVVSGSELNTVKSDNLMNALNGKVAGVDISPSSAGVGGSVKVILRGNKNAFGTNQPLYVIDGMPITNSPNANGQPNGTYGGGPDGGDGISNLNPDDIASITVLEGAAAAALYGSQAANGVVLITTKKGKVGISEINVTSSYTNDKISYKPQFQNEYGATPNGNQSWGPALTSPATDNRISDFFVDGNNFTNSINFSSGSEKAQTYFSYANTTANGVQPTNSLNRNNFTFREIGHFLNNKLTVDVNTNYIDQRINNTPGQGLYFNTLTGLYLFPVGVDISQYKNEYGTPQPSRNGLLTQNWVANEDVQQNPWWILYKNPNYSTRKRFIINASVKYDFSQWLSLEVRGNTDRVADVWERDLYSGTNPVLVTGNNGSFSASNQTFTQTYGDAILNFKVPMRSSFKINGLLGTSITNQNTVGESYGSGLGLSIPNVFILQNVVTSTTSPVSTLPADHNQIQSVFGNLNFSYDDWAFLDVTGRNDWSSNLAFTSNESYFYPSIGLSLVLMQKLKLPDFRSFAKV
;
A
#
# COMPACT_ATOMS: atom_id res chain seq x y z
N THR A 1 47.98 -15.52 4.88
CA THR A 1 48.93 -14.41 4.62
C THR A 1 48.24 -13.12 4.94
N ALA A 2 48.74 -12.34 5.93
CA ALA A 2 48.24 -11.00 6.20
C ALA A 2 48.50 -10.13 4.97
N ALA A 3 47.45 -9.53 4.41
CA ALA A 3 47.58 -8.60 3.27
C ALA A 3 48.47 -7.43 3.69
N GLN A 4 49.52 -7.15 2.90
CA GLN A 4 50.49 -6.10 3.16
C GLN A 4 49.79 -4.73 3.02
N SER A 5 49.75 -3.96 4.12
CA SER A 5 49.20 -2.60 4.10
C SER A 5 50.11 -1.66 3.35
N VAL A 6 49.58 -0.89 2.42
CA VAL A 6 50.26 0.14 1.65
C VAL A 6 49.77 1.53 2.04
N PRO A 7 50.61 2.57 2.01
CA PRO A 7 50.17 3.94 2.25
C PRO A 7 49.33 4.43 1.04
N ILE A 8 48.12 4.92 1.31
CA ILE A 8 47.19 5.47 0.35
C ILE A 8 47.02 6.93 0.67
N THR A 9 47.24 7.78 -0.32
CA THR A 9 47.08 9.23 -0.21
C THR A 9 46.00 9.69 -1.15
N GLY A 10 45.41 10.85 -0.87
CA GLY A 10 44.41 11.39 -1.78
C GLY A 10 43.86 12.71 -1.30
N LYS A 11 42.85 13.18 -2.06
CA LYS A 11 42.13 14.42 -1.76
C LYS A 11 40.63 14.19 -1.88
N VAL A 12 39.87 14.68 -0.90
CA VAL A 12 38.40 14.72 -0.95
C VAL A 12 37.98 16.13 -1.31
N ILE A 13 37.17 16.27 -2.37
CA ILE A 13 36.73 17.55 -2.93
C ILE A 13 35.20 17.57 -3.01
N ASP A 14 34.61 18.77 -3.07
CA ASP A 14 33.22 18.99 -3.43
C ASP A 14 33.02 19.04 -4.95
N ALA A 15 31.77 19.20 -5.39
CA ALA A 15 31.41 19.30 -6.82
C ALA A 15 32.07 20.50 -7.55
N ASN A 16 32.55 21.50 -6.80
CA ASN A 16 33.22 22.69 -7.31
C ASN A 16 34.75 22.56 -7.27
N GLY A 17 35.28 21.39 -6.87
CA GLY A 17 36.72 21.13 -6.76
C GLY A 17 37.39 21.67 -5.49
N LYS A 18 36.63 22.19 -4.52
CA LYS A 18 37.15 22.67 -3.23
C LYS A 18 37.36 21.51 -2.28
N GLY A 19 38.51 21.46 -1.58
CA GLY A 19 38.80 20.45 -0.56
C GLY A 19 37.81 20.45 0.59
N ILE A 20 37.41 19.27 1.06
CA ILE A 20 36.50 19.08 2.19
C ILE A 20 37.32 18.63 3.42
N SER A 21 37.34 19.46 4.45
CA SER A 21 37.99 19.18 5.74
C SER A 21 37.13 18.29 6.63
N GLY A 22 37.75 17.46 7.49
CA GLY A 22 37.05 16.67 8.50
C GLY A 22 36.23 15.49 7.95
N VAL A 23 36.49 15.03 6.73
CA VAL A 23 35.89 13.80 6.21
C VAL A 23 36.49 12.60 6.92
N ASN A 24 35.67 11.79 7.55
CA ASN A 24 36.09 10.54 8.18
C ASN A 24 36.26 9.45 7.10
N ILE A 25 37.42 8.81 7.08
CA ILE A 25 37.79 7.77 6.13
C ILE A 25 38.13 6.51 6.91
N THR A 26 37.39 5.42 6.70
CA THR A 26 37.59 4.15 7.39
C THR A 26 37.69 3.00 6.39
N THR A 27 38.37 1.91 6.77
CA THR A 27 38.36 0.68 5.98
C THR A 27 37.16 -0.20 6.35
N GLN A 28 36.50 -0.81 5.37
CA GLN A 28 35.42 -1.77 5.60
C GLN A 28 35.92 -2.97 6.44
N GLY A 29 35.26 -3.20 7.57
CA GLY A 29 35.63 -4.32 8.48
C GLY A 29 36.84 -4.10 9.38
N ASN A 30 37.58 -2.99 9.29
CA ASN A 30 38.71 -2.65 10.13
C ASN A 30 38.51 -1.32 10.88
N ARG A 31 39.06 -1.24 12.09
CA ARG A 31 39.00 -0.03 12.95
C ARG A 31 40.06 1.03 12.62
N VAL A 32 40.75 0.92 11.48
CA VAL A 32 41.74 1.90 11.04
C VAL A 32 41.03 2.99 10.27
N GLY A 33 41.18 4.23 10.70
CA GLY A 33 40.56 5.39 10.06
C GLY A 33 41.48 6.61 10.12
N THR A 34 41.22 7.58 9.26
CA THR A 34 41.85 8.90 9.23
C THR A 34 40.79 9.97 8.91
N ILE A 35 41.15 11.23 9.08
CA ILE A 35 40.31 12.39 8.73
C ILE A 35 41.09 13.27 7.75
N THR A 36 40.35 13.93 6.82
CA THR A 36 40.96 14.88 5.88
C THR A 36 41.40 16.16 6.59
N ASN A 37 42.54 16.70 6.14
CA ASN A 37 43.04 18.01 6.51
C ASN A 37 42.16 19.16 5.97
N ASP A 38 42.53 20.42 6.31
CA ASP A 38 41.77 21.61 5.90
C ASP A 38 41.69 21.82 4.37
N ASP A 39 42.68 21.29 3.65
CA ASP A 39 42.72 21.34 2.18
C ASP A 39 42.02 20.13 1.50
N GLY A 40 41.46 19.21 2.32
CA GLY A 40 40.83 17.95 1.87
C GLY A 40 41.80 16.80 1.64
N SER A 41 43.09 16.96 1.89
CA SER A 41 44.10 15.89 1.73
C SER A 41 43.98 14.86 2.86
N PHE A 42 44.30 13.59 2.54
CA PHE A 42 44.36 12.49 3.54
C PHE A 42 45.47 11.50 3.24
N SER A 43 45.83 10.76 4.29
CA SER A 43 46.70 9.58 4.20
C SER A 43 46.21 8.51 5.13
N ILE A 44 46.09 7.26 4.62
CA ILE A 44 45.65 6.08 5.37
C ILE A 44 46.47 4.87 4.94
N SER A 45 46.78 3.97 5.89
CA SER A 45 47.43 2.69 5.58
C SER A 45 46.39 1.59 5.53
N ALA A 46 46.22 0.95 4.37
CA ALA A 46 45.22 -0.11 4.17
C ALA A 46 45.71 -1.17 3.15
N PRO A 47 45.13 -2.39 3.17
CA PRO A 47 45.39 -3.39 2.15
C PRO A 47 45.00 -2.85 0.74
N SER A 48 45.76 -3.25 -0.29
CA SER A 48 45.57 -2.77 -1.67
C SER A 48 44.24 -3.17 -2.30
N ASP A 49 43.54 -4.14 -1.74
CA ASP A 49 42.22 -4.63 -2.12
C ASP A 49 41.08 -4.13 -1.20
N ALA A 50 41.40 -3.30 -0.20
CA ALA A 50 40.39 -2.80 0.74
C ALA A 50 39.39 -1.84 0.10
N THR A 51 38.20 -1.72 0.70
CA THR A 51 37.22 -0.68 0.39
C THR A 51 37.32 0.42 1.46
N LEU A 52 37.52 1.67 1.02
CA LEU A 52 37.51 2.83 1.89
C LEU A 52 36.08 3.44 1.93
N ILE A 53 35.61 3.71 3.15
CA ILE A 53 34.32 4.34 3.42
C ILE A 53 34.58 5.82 3.77
N PHE A 54 34.06 6.72 2.96
CA PHE A 54 34.14 8.17 3.16
C PHE A 54 32.83 8.69 3.75
N SER A 55 32.86 9.36 4.89
CA SER A 55 31.70 9.93 5.54
C SER A 55 31.98 11.32 6.11
N SER A 56 31.06 12.25 5.89
CA SER A 56 31.13 13.60 6.45
C SER A 56 29.73 14.16 6.67
N VAL A 57 29.56 14.99 7.71
CA VAL A 57 28.30 15.68 7.97
C VAL A 57 28.00 16.64 6.84
N GLY A 58 26.82 16.51 6.23
CA GLY A 58 26.39 17.34 5.10
C GLY A 58 26.79 16.84 3.71
N TYR A 59 27.41 15.65 3.63
CA TYR A 59 27.77 15.02 2.36
C TYR A 59 27.23 13.59 2.28
N THR A 60 26.97 13.12 1.05
CA THR A 60 26.57 11.73 0.81
C THR A 60 27.80 10.82 0.99
N GLY A 61 27.69 9.82 1.87
CA GLY A 61 28.75 8.83 2.06
C GLY A 61 29.05 8.04 0.79
N GLN A 62 30.31 7.64 0.60
CA GLN A 62 30.77 6.83 -0.54
C GLN A 62 31.69 5.71 -0.11
N ASP A 63 31.51 4.54 -0.73
CA ASP A 63 32.36 3.37 -0.57
C ASP A 63 33.20 3.19 -1.84
N ILE A 64 34.53 3.23 -1.73
CA ILE A 64 35.45 3.14 -2.87
C ILE A 64 36.39 1.97 -2.67
N ALA A 65 36.29 0.98 -3.56
CA ALA A 65 37.25 -0.12 -3.63
C ALA A 65 38.58 0.36 -4.21
N LEU A 66 39.69 0.09 -3.51
CA LEU A 66 41.01 0.56 -3.89
C LEU A 66 41.53 -0.05 -5.19
N GLN A 67 41.30 -1.33 -5.42
CA GLN A 67 41.74 -2.05 -6.63
C GLN A 67 43.20 -1.78 -7.00
N GLY A 68 44.09 -1.70 -5.98
CA GLY A 68 45.51 -1.43 -6.15
C GLY A 68 45.89 0.05 -6.33
N LYS A 69 44.97 0.99 -6.30
CA LYS A 69 45.24 2.43 -6.41
C LYS A 69 45.79 2.97 -5.09
N THR A 70 46.90 3.71 -5.15
CA THR A 70 47.54 4.34 -3.99
C THR A 70 47.32 5.86 -3.89
N ASN A 71 46.74 6.46 -4.92
CA ASN A 71 46.34 7.88 -4.94
C ASN A 71 44.89 8.03 -5.42
N LEU A 72 44.06 8.74 -4.63
CA LEU A 72 42.63 8.87 -4.89
C LEU A 72 42.19 10.34 -4.87
N VAL A 73 41.36 10.72 -5.84
CA VAL A 73 40.57 11.94 -5.76
C VAL A 73 39.11 11.53 -5.63
N VAL A 74 38.50 11.92 -4.53
CA VAL A 74 37.12 11.54 -4.18
C VAL A 74 36.26 12.78 -4.21
N THR A 75 35.26 12.81 -5.11
CA THR A 75 34.31 13.93 -5.15
C THR A 75 33.07 13.55 -4.33
N MET A 76 32.87 14.20 -3.19
CA MET A 76 31.67 14.00 -2.37
C MET A 76 30.59 15.01 -2.77
N LEU A 77 29.39 14.50 -3.03
CA LEU A 77 28.23 15.35 -3.27
C LEU A 77 27.65 15.84 -1.95
N GLN A 78 27.36 17.13 -1.87
CA GLN A 78 26.67 17.71 -0.72
C GLN A 78 25.31 17.03 -0.58
N LYS A 79 25.02 16.51 0.61
CA LYS A 79 23.69 16.00 0.92
C LYS A 79 22.74 17.17 0.81
N GLU A 80 21.74 17.08 -0.07
CA GLU A 80 20.73 18.14 -0.16
C GLU A 80 20.17 18.40 1.24
N ASN A 81 20.16 19.65 1.65
CA ASN A 81 19.56 20.03 2.92
C ASN A 81 18.09 19.60 2.86
N GLU A 82 17.65 18.76 3.78
CA GLU A 82 16.24 18.29 3.84
C GLU A 82 15.24 19.45 3.74
N LEU A 83 15.61 20.64 4.24
CA LEU A 83 14.81 21.86 4.14
C LEU A 83 14.70 22.45 2.72
N ASN A 84 15.61 22.13 1.82
CA ASN A 84 15.56 22.56 0.41
C ASN A 84 15.06 21.46 -0.53
N ALA A 85 14.78 20.25 0.00
CA ALA A 85 14.19 19.17 -0.77
C ALA A 85 12.89 19.63 -1.43
N ILE A 86 12.75 19.32 -2.71
CA ILE A 86 11.49 19.53 -3.43
C ILE A 86 10.63 18.30 -3.19
N VAL A 87 9.43 18.53 -2.67
CA VAL A 87 8.46 17.48 -2.40
C VAL A 87 7.23 17.67 -3.27
N VAL A 88 6.64 16.56 -3.70
CA VAL A 88 5.34 16.57 -4.35
C VAL A 88 4.29 16.82 -3.28
N THR A 89 3.48 17.85 -3.47
CA THR A 89 2.40 18.23 -2.56
C THR A 89 1.04 17.94 -3.19
N ALA A 90 -0.03 18.37 -2.53
CA ALA A 90 -1.38 18.24 -3.07
C ALA A 90 -1.48 18.70 -4.53
N LEU A 91 -2.32 18.03 -5.32
CA LEU A 91 -2.51 18.24 -6.76
C LEU A 91 -1.25 17.98 -7.62
N GLY A 92 -0.24 17.26 -7.09
CA GLY A 92 1.00 16.96 -7.82
C GLY A 92 1.97 18.15 -7.94
N ILE A 93 1.79 19.22 -7.17
CA ILE A 93 2.60 20.44 -7.26
C ILE A 93 3.93 20.23 -6.52
N ASN A 94 5.02 20.55 -7.19
CA ASN A 94 6.35 20.56 -6.60
C ASN A 94 6.58 21.81 -5.74
N ARG A 95 6.87 21.65 -4.45
CA ARG A 95 7.19 22.73 -3.52
C ARG A 95 8.45 22.43 -2.71
N SER A 96 9.14 23.47 -2.28
CA SER A 96 10.21 23.31 -1.29
C SER A 96 9.61 22.92 0.05
N GLN A 97 10.17 21.90 0.72
CA GLN A 97 9.70 21.40 2.00
C GLN A 97 9.62 22.49 3.06
N LYS A 98 10.57 23.44 3.07
CA LYS A 98 10.59 24.59 3.99
C LYS A 98 9.39 25.54 3.84
N SER A 99 8.75 25.55 2.68
CA SER A 99 7.58 26.41 2.40
C SER A 99 6.26 25.80 2.86
N LEU A 100 6.26 24.55 3.35
CA LEU A 100 5.04 23.87 3.75
C LEU A 100 4.69 24.22 5.20
N ASN A 101 3.41 24.49 5.44
CA ASN A 101 2.82 24.79 6.73
C ASN A 101 2.18 23.56 7.41
N TYR A 102 2.43 22.36 6.88
CA TYR A 102 1.95 21.09 7.40
C TYR A 102 3.06 20.03 7.38
N ALA A 103 2.96 19.06 8.30
CA ALA A 103 3.88 17.95 8.35
C ALA A 103 3.74 17.11 7.08
N ASN A 104 4.86 16.79 6.47
CA ASN A 104 4.97 15.86 5.37
C ASN A 104 6.15 14.95 5.61
N GLN A 105 6.03 13.72 5.16
CA GLN A 105 7.11 12.75 5.19
C GLN A 105 7.17 12.05 3.84
N VAL A 106 8.37 11.98 3.28
CA VAL A 106 8.61 11.36 1.97
C VAL A 106 9.39 10.08 2.18
N VAL A 107 8.90 8.99 1.63
CA VAL A 107 9.60 7.70 1.57
C VAL A 107 9.95 7.42 0.11
N SER A 108 11.20 7.19 -0.17
CA SER A 108 11.67 6.90 -1.54
C SER A 108 11.27 5.49 -2.00
N GLY A 109 11.16 5.29 -3.32
CA GLY A 109 10.89 3.97 -3.90
C GLY A 109 11.97 2.93 -3.55
N SER A 110 13.22 3.34 -3.38
CA SER A 110 14.30 2.45 -2.94
C SER A 110 14.10 1.94 -1.51
N GLU A 111 13.64 2.80 -0.60
CA GLU A 111 13.31 2.40 0.77
C GLU A 111 12.09 1.48 0.84
N LEU A 112 11.09 1.68 -0.03
CA LEU A 112 9.91 0.82 -0.13
C LEU A 112 10.27 -0.60 -0.59
N ASN A 113 11.27 -0.71 -1.47
CA ASN A 113 11.65 -1.96 -2.10
C ASN A 113 12.70 -2.77 -1.31
N THR A 114 13.13 -2.30 -0.14
CA THR A 114 14.09 -3.01 0.72
C THR A 114 13.54 -4.35 1.21
N VAL A 115 12.26 -4.38 1.60
CA VAL A 115 11.52 -5.60 1.93
C VAL A 115 10.18 -5.53 1.20
N LYS A 116 9.99 -6.40 0.21
CA LYS A 116 8.75 -6.44 -0.56
C LYS A 116 7.67 -7.21 0.21
N SER A 117 6.51 -6.60 0.30
CA SER A 117 5.28 -7.19 0.79
C SER A 117 4.27 -7.29 -0.34
N ASP A 118 3.29 -8.18 -0.20
CA ASP A 118 2.15 -8.33 -1.10
C ASP A 118 1.25 -7.07 -1.14
N ASN A 119 1.28 -6.26 -0.07
CA ASN A 119 0.62 -4.95 -0.01
C ASN A 119 1.65 -3.83 0.19
N LEU A 120 1.64 -2.84 -0.72
CA LEU A 120 2.55 -1.69 -0.72
C LEU A 120 2.56 -0.92 0.61
N MET A 121 1.40 -0.80 1.28
CA MET A 121 1.31 -0.04 2.53
C MET A 121 2.09 -0.67 3.68
N ASN A 122 2.24 -2.00 3.70
CA ASN A 122 3.03 -2.68 4.72
C ASN A 122 4.50 -2.21 4.71
N ALA A 123 5.02 -1.82 3.54
CA ALA A 123 6.39 -1.31 3.40
C ALA A 123 6.61 0.05 4.08
N LEU A 124 5.54 0.79 4.43
CA LEU A 124 5.61 2.06 5.17
C LEU A 124 5.64 1.88 6.69
N ASN A 125 5.34 0.66 7.19
CA ASN A 125 5.26 0.42 8.62
C ASN A 125 6.60 0.75 9.31
N GLY A 126 6.55 1.58 10.35
CA GLY A 126 7.73 2.05 11.09
C GLY A 126 8.60 3.09 10.35
N LYS A 127 8.27 3.48 9.11
CA LYS A 127 9.05 4.48 8.34
C LYS A 127 8.45 5.88 8.37
N VAL A 128 7.16 6.00 8.69
CA VAL A 128 6.43 7.29 8.71
C VAL A 128 5.87 7.52 10.09
N ALA A 129 6.23 8.65 10.71
CA ALA A 129 5.73 9.02 12.02
C ALA A 129 4.21 9.31 11.97
N GLY A 130 3.47 8.94 13.02
CA GLY A 130 2.02 9.20 13.10
C GLY A 130 1.16 8.33 12.18
N VAL A 131 1.72 7.30 11.56
CA VAL A 131 1.02 6.35 10.70
C VAL A 131 0.94 5.00 11.41
N ASP A 132 -0.28 4.53 11.62
CA ASP A 132 -0.58 3.17 12.10
C ASP A 132 -1.04 2.31 10.92
N ILE A 133 -0.35 1.19 10.72
CA ILE A 133 -0.59 0.27 9.62
C ILE A 133 -0.89 -1.11 10.20
N SER A 134 -2.12 -1.54 10.00
CA SER A 134 -2.63 -2.81 10.52
C SER A 134 -3.08 -3.70 9.35
N PRO A 135 -2.32 -4.76 9.00
CA PRO A 135 -2.76 -5.74 8.02
C PRO A 135 -3.98 -6.51 8.53
N SER A 136 -4.85 -6.92 7.62
CA SER A 136 -5.98 -7.78 7.96
C SER A 136 -5.52 -9.22 8.24
N SER A 137 -6.38 -10.01 8.87
CA SER A 137 -6.16 -11.45 9.09
C SER A 137 -6.46 -12.31 7.85
N ALA A 138 -6.75 -11.69 6.71
CA ALA A 138 -7.17 -12.37 5.49
C ALA A 138 -6.05 -13.12 4.74
N GLY A 139 -4.83 -13.14 5.29
CA GLY A 139 -3.69 -13.80 4.65
C GLY A 139 -3.16 -13.01 3.44
N VAL A 140 -2.61 -13.74 2.44
CA VAL A 140 -2.03 -13.09 1.27
C VAL A 140 -3.10 -12.41 0.42
N GLY A 141 -2.80 -11.19 -0.01
CA GLY A 141 -3.72 -10.37 -0.79
C GLY A 141 -4.80 -9.66 0.04
N GLY A 142 -4.75 -9.73 1.37
CA GLY A 142 -5.65 -9.03 2.27
C GLY A 142 -5.48 -7.51 2.24
N SER A 143 -6.50 -6.80 2.72
CA SER A 143 -6.47 -5.34 2.84
C SER A 143 -5.58 -4.88 4.00
N VAL A 144 -5.20 -3.61 3.97
CA VAL A 144 -4.43 -2.97 5.04
C VAL A 144 -5.17 -1.73 5.52
N LYS A 145 -5.35 -1.64 6.83
CA LYS A 145 -5.91 -0.44 7.45
C LYS A 145 -4.78 0.55 7.73
N VAL A 146 -4.87 1.72 7.13
CA VAL A 146 -3.93 2.83 7.33
C VAL A 146 -4.63 3.95 8.06
N ILE A 147 -4.10 4.38 9.20
CA ILE A 147 -4.63 5.46 10.01
C ILE A 147 -3.56 6.53 10.18
N LEU A 148 -3.91 7.77 9.86
CA LEU A 148 -3.04 8.93 10.03
C LEU A 148 -3.47 9.73 11.26
N ARG A 149 -2.59 9.81 12.29
CA ARG A 149 -2.83 10.55 13.55
C ARG A 149 -4.10 10.14 14.29
N GLY A 150 -4.37 8.84 14.33
CA GLY A 150 -5.48 8.25 15.07
C GLY A 150 -6.84 8.32 14.36
N ASN A 151 -7.84 7.66 14.96
CA ASN A 151 -9.21 7.62 14.43
C ASN A 151 -9.90 8.98 14.64
N LYS A 152 -10.51 9.50 13.58
CA LYS A 152 -11.22 10.79 13.58
C LYS A 152 -12.72 10.64 13.43
N ASN A 153 -13.18 9.49 12.95
CA ASN A 153 -14.58 9.20 12.69
C ASN A 153 -15.01 7.94 13.42
N ALA A 154 -16.12 8.01 14.16
CA ALA A 154 -16.68 6.89 14.91
C ALA A 154 -17.47 5.91 14.03
N PHE A 155 -18.10 6.37 12.95
CA PHE A 155 -19.04 5.59 12.12
C PHE A 155 -18.65 5.45 10.67
N GLY A 156 -17.60 6.15 10.19
CA GLY A 156 -17.12 6.11 8.81
C GLY A 156 -15.73 5.52 8.67
N THR A 157 -15.21 5.57 7.44
CA THR A 157 -13.83 5.21 7.20
C THR A 157 -12.87 6.21 7.85
N ASN A 158 -11.79 5.70 8.42
CA ASN A 158 -10.67 6.49 8.92
C ASN A 158 -9.44 6.39 8.00
N GLN A 159 -9.57 5.71 6.85
CA GLN A 159 -8.49 5.58 5.89
C GLN A 159 -8.22 6.91 5.17
N PRO A 160 -6.96 7.20 4.79
CA PRO A 160 -6.60 8.38 4.04
C PRO A 160 -7.10 8.28 2.58
N LEU A 161 -7.13 9.43 1.91
CA LEU A 161 -7.28 9.48 0.47
C LEU A 161 -5.97 9.05 -0.21
N TYR A 162 -6.04 8.17 -1.19
CA TYR A 162 -4.91 7.80 -2.03
C TYR A 162 -4.95 8.57 -3.35
N VAL A 163 -3.79 9.06 -3.75
CA VAL A 163 -3.63 9.91 -4.94
C VAL A 163 -2.43 9.42 -5.73
N ILE A 164 -2.61 9.09 -7.00
CA ILE A 164 -1.53 8.71 -7.92
C ILE A 164 -1.28 9.85 -8.92
N ASP A 165 -0.04 10.34 -8.97
CA ASP A 165 0.40 11.41 -9.87
C ASP A 165 -0.54 12.64 -9.83
N GLY A 166 -1.02 12.98 -8.63
CA GLY A 166 -1.89 14.15 -8.37
C GLY A 166 -3.39 13.90 -8.55
N MET A 167 -3.83 12.72 -9.00
CA MET A 167 -5.24 12.37 -9.23
C MET A 167 -5.74 11.33 -8.22
N PRO A 168 -6.91 11.54 -7.59
CA PRO A 168 -7.49 10.60 -6.64
C PRO A 168 -7.83 9.25 -7.27
N ILE A 169 -7.59 8.17 -6.53
CA ILE A 169 -7.99 6.81 -6.89
C ILE A 169 -8.88 6.21 -5.82
N THR A 170 -9.65 5.19 -6.21
CA THR A 170 -10.41 4.42 -5.23
C THR A 170 -9.54 3.45 -4.45
N ASN A 171 -9.79 3.35 -3.15
CA ASN A 171 -9.19 2.34 -2.27
C ASN A 171 -10.26 1.47 -1.60
N SER A 172 -11.45 1.39 -2.16
CA SER A 172 -12.49 0.53 -1.59
C SER A 172 -11.99 -0.90 -1.49
N PRO A 173 -12.11 -1.55 -0.32
CA PRO A 173 -11.89 -2.98 -0.21
C PRO A 173 -12.89 -3.70 -1.11
N ASN A 174 -12.53 -4.89 -1.57
CA ASN A 174 -13.46 -5.74 -2.31
C ASN A 174 -14.69 -6.03 -1.43
N ALA A 175 -15.81 -5.40 -1.75
CA ALA A 175 -17.06 -5.51 -1.00
C ALA A 175 -17.86 -6.76 -1.38
N ASN A 176 -17.36 -7.56 -2.33
CA ASN A 176 -18.04 -8.75 -2.81
C ASN A 176 -18.16 -9.81 -1.71
N GLY A 177 -19.34 -10.29 -1.51
CA GLY A 177 -19.63 -11.36 -0.57
C GLY A 177 -19.61 -10.95 0.89
N GLN A 178 -19.82 -9.68 1.20
CA GLN A 178 -19.92 -9.21 2.56
C GLN A 178 -21.08 -9.89 3.30
N PRO A 179 -20.85 -10.77 4.25
CA PRO A 179 -21.81 -11.02 5.27
C PRO A 179 -21.82 -9.79 6.17
N ASN A 180 -22.92 -9.11 6.16
CA ASN A 180 -23.12 -7.96 7.02
C ASN A 180 -23.14 -8.39 8.48
N GLY A 181 -22.26 -7.84 9.28
CA GLY A 181 -22.28 -7.93 10.72
C GLY A 181 -21.16 -8.76 11.36
N THR A 182 -21.03 -8.61 12.65
CA THR A 182 -19.99 -9.20 13.51
C THR A 182 -19.92 -10.73 13.42
N TYR A 183 -21.03 -11.37 13.15
CA TYR A 183 -21.12 -12.84 13.13
C TYR A 183 -20.82 -13.44 11.75
N GLY A 184 -21.15 -12.75 10.67
CA GLY A 184 -21.06 -13.28 9.34
C GLY A 184 -19.64 -13.57 8.86
N GLY A 185 -18.74 -12.66 9.08
CA GLY A 185 -17.36 -12.73 8.60
C GLY A 185 -17.28 -12.94 7.09
N GLY A 186 -16.82 -11.95 6.34
CA GLY A 186 -16.62 -12.08 4.89
C GLY A 186 -15.17 -12.34 4.52
N PRO A 187 -14.92 -12.82 3.32
CA PRO A 187 -13.58 -12.80 2.77
C PRO A 187 -13.16 -11.36 2.46
N ASP A 188 -11.93 -11.04 2.76
CA ASP A 188 -11.32 -9.77 2.38
C ASP A 188 -10.51 -9.98 1.08
N GLY A 189 -10.98 -9.44 -0.02
CA GLY A 189 -10.35 -9.55 -1.34
C GLY A 189 -9.27 -8.49 -1.60
N GLY A 190 -8.77 -7.82 -0.57
CA GLY A 190 -7.77 -6.76 -0.66
C GLY A 190 -8.35 -5.38 -0.98
N ASP A 191 -7.55 -4.36 -0.74
CA ASP A 191 -7.87 -2.97 -1.04
C ASP A 191 -7.29 -2.52 -2.40
N GLY A 192 -7.65 -1.31 -2.82
CA GLY A 192 -7.20 -0.77 -4.11
C GLY A 192 -5.71 -0.48 -4.17
N ILE A 193 -5.09 -0.12 -3.04
CA ILE A 193 -3.66 0.21 -3.00
C ILE A 193 -2.76 -1.03 -3.02
N SER A 194 -3.27 -2.18 -2.54
CA SER A 194 -2.55 -3.46 -2.58
C SER A 194 -2.24 -3.90 -4.01
N ASN A 195 -3.01 -3.40 -4.99
CA ASN A 195 -2.85 -3.81 -6.38
C ASN A 195 -1.64 -3.16 -7.09
N LEU A 196 -1.06 -2.09 -6.54
CA LEU A 196 0.07 -1.41 -7.18
C LEU A 196 1.37 -2.19 -7.02
N ASN A 197 2.19 -2.19 -8.08
CA ASN A 197 3.53 -2.76 -8.02
C ASN A 197 4.49 -1.78 -7.32
N PRO A 198 5.13 -2.16 -6.19
CA PRO A 198 6.09 -1.30 -5.50
C PRO A 198 7.27 -0.85 -6.36
N ASP A 199 7.67 -1.67 -7.35
CA ASP A 199 8.78 -1.33 -8.26
C ASP A 199 8.47 -0.16 -9.21
N ASP A 200 7.19 0.19 -9.40
CA ASP A 200 6.76 1.32 -10.24
C ASP A 200 6.70 2.64 -9.47
N ILE A 201 6.92 2.61 -8.15
CA ILE A 201 6.82 3.78 -7.30
C ILE A 201 8.16 4.51 -7.24
N ALA A 202 8.14 5.82 -7.48
CA ALA A 202 9.28 6.70 -7.31
C ALA A 202 9.37 7.21 -5.86
N SER A 203 8.22 7.60 -5.28
CA SER A 203 8.13 8.04 -3.88
C SER A 203 6.68 7.97 -3.37
N ILE A 204 6.54 7.87 -2.04
CA ILE A 204 5.28 8.08 -1.34
C ILE A 204 5.45 9.27 -0.40
N THR A 205 4.53 10.23 -0.50
CA THR A 205 4.48 11.38 0.41
C THR A 205 3.21 11.31 1.24
N VAL A 206 3.33 11.28 2.55
CA VAL A 206 2.19 11.32 3.46
C VAL A 206 1.95 12.77 3.88
N LEU A 207 0.76 13.29 3.57
CA LEU A 207 0.32 14.63 3.92
C LEU A 207 -0.65 14.54 5.09
N GLU A 208 -0.24 15.15 6.19
CA GLU A 208 -1.01 15.14 7.42
C GLU A 208 -1.54 16.55 7.71
N GLY A 209 -2.81 16.64 8.09
CA GLY A 209 -3.42 17.90 8.52
C GLY A 209 -4.40 18.51 7.52
N ALA A 210 -5.18 19.46 8.05
CA ALA A 210 -6.31 20.08 7.34
C ALA A 210 -5.89 20.88 6.10
N ALA A 211 -4.70 21.52 6.11
CA ALA A 211 -4.22 22.31 5.00
C ALA A 211 -3.95 21.49 3.73
N ALA A 212 -3.42 20.26 3.91
CA ALA A 212 -3.23 19.32 2.81
C ALA A 212 -4.58 18.79 2.28
N ALA A 213 -5.53 18.56 3.20
CA ALA A 213 -6.87 18.12 2.88
C ALA A 213 -7.71 19.19 2.17
N ALA A 214 -7.50 20.47 2.45
CA ALA A 214 -8.29 21.55 1.85
C ALA A 214 -8.25 21.59 0.31
N LEU A 215 -7.20 21.05 -0.32
CA LEU A 215 -7.11 20.97 -1.78
C LEU A 215 -7.85 19.78 -2.39
N TYR A 216 -8.08 18.71 -1.62
CA TYR A 216 -8.81 17.51 -2.07
C TYR A 216 -10.24 17.40 -1.50
N GLY A 217 -10.66 18.37 -0.66
CA GLY A 217 -11.99 18.42 -0.07
C GLY A 217 -12.26 17.36 1.00
N SER A 218 -13.54 17.02 1.20
CA SER A 218 -14.00 16.11 2.26
C SER A 218 -13.39 14.71 2.19
N GLN A 219 -13.06 14.22 1.01
CA GLN A 219 -12.44 12.89 0.82
C GLN A 219 -11.07 12.78 1.50
N ALA A 220 -10.39 13.91 1.70
CA ALA A 220 -9.09 13.98 2.35
C ALA A 220 -9.14 14.34 3.86
N ALA A 221 -10.31 14.26 4.49
CA ALA A 221 -10.49 14.60 5.92
C ALA A 221 -9.58 13.77 6.85
N ASN A 222 -9.22 12.56 6.46
CA ASN A 222 -8.34 11.66 7.22
C ASN A 222 -6.86 11.80 6.83
N GLY A 223 -6.51 12.73 5.93
CA GLY A 223 -5.18 12.91 5.36
C GLY A 223 -5.07 12.32 3.96
N VAL A 224 -3.89 12.45 3.36
CA VAL A 224 -3.64 12.05 1.97
C VAL A 224 -2.32 11.29 1.86
N VAL A 225 -2.33 10.19 1.12
CA VAL A 225 -1.14 9.45 0.71
C VAL A 225 -0.93 9.70 -0.78
N LEU A 226 0.09 10.50 -1.10
CA LEU A 226 0.47 10.80 -2.48
C LEU A 226 1.48 9.78 -2.97
N ILE A 227 1.19 9.14 -4.08
CA ILE A 227 2.03 8.16 -4.74
C ILE A 227 2.52 8.78 -6.04
N THR A 228 3.83 8.90 -6.18
CA THR A 228 4.46 9.33 -7.41
C THR A 228 5.02 8.12 -8.13
N THR A 229 4.60 7.88 -9.36
CA THR A 229 5.08 6.75 -10.15
C THR A 229 6.36 7.10 -10.91
N LYS A 230 7.11 6.07 -11.29
CA LYS A 230 8.31 6.20 -12.11
C LYS A 230 7.96 6.69 -13.52
N LYS A 231 8.93 7.36 -14.15
CA LYS A 231 8.86 7.85 -15.52
C LYS A 231 10.19 7.60 -16.24
N GLY A 232 10.19 7.71 -17.54
CA GLY A 232 11.43 7.66 -18.34
C GLY A 232 12.43 8.71 -17.88
N LYS A 233 13.72 8.41 -17.94
CA LYS A 233 14.83 9.32 -17.58
C LYS A 233 15.49 9.85 -18.84
N VAL A 234 15.67 11.18 -18.91
CA VAL A 234 16.35 11.83 -20.04
C VAL A 234 17.81 11.39 -20.10
N GLY A 235 18.28 11.02 -21.30
CA GLY A 235 19.67 10.64 -21.54
C GLY A 235 20.09 9.26 -21.04
N ILE A 236 19.16 8.47 -20.50
CA ILE A 236 19.42 7.14 -19.94
C ILE A 236 18.45 6.14 -20.60
N SER A 237 18.96 4.96 -20.97
CA SER A 237 18.15 3.79 -21.30
C SER A 237 18.56 2.67 -20.36
N GLU A 238 17.60 2.17 -19.58
CA GLU A 238 17.85 1.28 -18.44
C GLU A 238 16.80 0.17 -18.42
N ILE A 239 17.27 -1.06 -18.25
CA ILE A 239 16.42 -2.22 -17.97
C ILE A 239 16.78 -2.73 -16.58
N ASN A 240 15.79 -2.83 -15.71
CA ASN A 240 15.93 -3.41 -14.38
C ASN A 240 15.13 -4.69 -14.28
N VAL A 241 15.76 -5.75 -13.83
CA VAL A 241 15.12 -7.02 -13.49
C VAL A 241 15.26 -7.25 -11.99
N THR A 242 14.15 -7.48 -11.32
CA THR A 242 14.14 -7.74 -9.89
C THR A 242 13.42 -9.05 -9.61
N SER A 243 14.01 -9.89 -8.76
CA SER A 243 13.41 -11.11 -8.23
C SER A 243 13.52 -11.08 -6.72
N SER A 244 12.42 -11.29 -6.02
CA SER A 244 12.34 -11.27 -4.56
C SER A 244 11.60 -12.49 -4.06
N TYR A 245 12.16 -13.14 -3.06
CA TYR A 245 11.54 -14.26 -2.35
C TYR A 245 11.50 -13.95 -0.86
N THR A 246 10.33 -14.08 -0.24
CA THR A 246 10.14 -14.02 1.21
C THR A 246 9.52 -15.31 1.70
N ASN A 247 9.92 -15.73 2.90
CA ASN A 247 9.33 -16.86 3.62
C ASN A 247 8.74 -16.34 4.92
N ASP A 248 7.46 -16.63 5.15
CA ASP A 248 6.70 -16.16 6.29
C ASP A 248 6.44 -17.32 7.26
N LYS A 249 6.80 -17.12 8.53
CA LYS A 249 6.59 -18.09 9.60
C LYS A 249 5.82 -17.46 10.75
N ILE A 250 4.93 -18.26 11.36
CA ILE A 250 4.26 -17.83 12.58
C ILE A 250 5.28 -17.79 13.72
N SER A 251 5.55 -16.58 14.22
CA SER A 251 6.47 -16.34 15.34
C SER A 251 5.75 -16.24 16.69
N TYR A 252 4.50 -15.81 16.69
CA TYR A 252 3.70 -15.62 17.88
C TYR A 252 2.39 -16.42 17.80
N LYS A 253 2.07 -17.12 18.87
CA LYS A 253 0.83 -17.87 19.03
C LYS A 253 0.26 -17.68 20.43
N PRO A 254 -1.08 -17.74 20.61
CA PRO A 254 -1.69 -17.72 21.94
C PRO A 254 -1.19 -18.90 22.77
N GLN A 255 -1.05 -18.65 24.07
CA GLN A 255 -0.81 -19.72 25.04
C GLN A 255 -2.14 -20.20 25.58
N PHE A 256 -2.41 -21.47 25.43
CA PHE A 256 -3.59 -22.10 25.99
C PHE A 256 -3.24 -22.81 27.28
N GLN A 257 -4.24 -23.00 28.17
CA GLN A 257 -4.10 -23.86 29.32
C GLN A 257 -3.85 -25.31 28.84
N ASN A 258 -3.12 -26.10 29.60
CA ASN A 258 -2.77 -27.48 29.25
C ASN A 258 -2.85 -28.46 30.45
N GLU A 259 -3.44 -28.02 31.55
CA GLU A 259 -3.57 -28.79 32.79
C GLU A 259 -4.92 -29.48 32.94
N TYR A 260 -5.99 -28.92 32.36
CA TYR A 260 -7.34 -29.47 32.37
C TYR A 260 -7.71 -29.99 30.99
N GLY A 261 -8.15 -31.24 30.95
CA GLY A 261 -8.52 -31.92 29.70
C GLY A 261 -9.91 -31.56 29.18
N ALA A 262 -10.40 -32.37 28.24
CA ALA A 262 -11.75 -32.23 27.71
C ALA A 262 -12.81 -32.54 28.77
N THR A 263 -13.98 -31.91 28.63
CA THR A 263 -15.19 -32.30 29.37
C THR A 263 -15.61 -33.75 29.06
N PRO A 264 -16.44 -34.41 29.86
CA PRO A 264 -16.89 -35.78 29.61
C PRO A 264 -17.53 -35.96 28.23
N ASN A 265 -18.16 -34.93 27.67
CA ASN A 265 -18.72 -34.97 26.31
C ASN A 265 -17.68 -34.76 25.21
N GLY A 266 -16.42 -34.45 25.55
CA GLY A 266 -15.31 -34.32 24.61
C GLY A 266 -15.32 -33.08 23.72
N ASN A 267 -16.23 -32.12 23.94
CA ASN A 267 -16.43 -30.99 23.04
C ASN A 267 -15.93 -29.63 23.58
N GLN A 268 -15.51 -29.56 24.84
CA GLN A 268 -15.00 -28.35 25.48
C GLN A 268 -13.79 -28.67 26.37
N SER A 269 -12.92 -27.70 26.60
CA SER A 269 -11.87 -27.72 27.62
C SER A 269 -12.47 -27.52 29.04
N TRP A 270 -11.59 -27.55 30.08
CA TRP A 270 -11.94 -27.38 31.49
C TRP A 270 -12.73 -28.55 32.09
N GLY A 271 -12.43 -29.75 31.58
CA GLY A 271 -12.83 -31.01 32.19
C GLY A 271 -11.92 -31.39 33.39
N PRO A 272 -11.77 -32.70 33.68
CA PRO A 272 -10.89 -33.16 34.75
C PRO A 272 -9.44 -32.73 34.59
N ALA A 273 -8.73 -32.53 35.71
CA ALA A 273 -7.30 -32.30 35.69
C ALA A 273 -6.56 -33.48 35.06
N LEU A 274 -5.62 -33.18 34.20
CA LEU A 274 -4.74 -34.17 33.55
C LEU A 274 -3.64 -34.61 34.52
N THR A 275 -3.20 -35.83 34.39
CA THR A 275 -2.07 -36.37 35.20
C THR A 275 -0.72 -35.80 34.79
N SER A 276 -0.64 -35.27 33.57
CA SER A 276 0.49 -34.50 33.04
C SER A 276 -0.02 -33.46 32.05
N PRO A 277 0.65 -32.31 31.90
CA PRO A 277 0.24 -31.29 30.94
C PRO A 277 0.11 -31.84 29.52
N ALA A 278 -0.96 -31.49 28.82
CA ALA A 278 -1.17 -31.89 27.44
C ALA A 278 -0.22 -31.17 26.50
N THR A 279 0.23 -31.85 25.45
CA THR A 279 0.93 -31.22 24.32
C THR A 279 -0.12 -30.58 23.40
N ASP A 280 0.02 -29.30 23.15
CA ASP A 280 -0.87 -28.55 22.25
C ASP A 280 -0.24 -28.38 20.88
N ASN A 281 -0.69 -29.15 19.91
CA ASN A 281 -0.22 -29.14 18.52
C ASN A 281 -1.17 -28.42 17.56
N ARG A 282 -2.33 -27.91 18.03
CA ARG A 282 -3.40 -27.40 17.17
C ARG A 282 -2.94 -26.33 16.19
N ILE A 283 -2.05 -25.45 16.59
CA ILE A 283 -1.51 -24.39 15.74
C ILE A 283 -0.44 -24.95 14.80
N SER A 284 0.52 -25.73 15.31
CA SER A 284 1.61 -26.30 14.50
C SER A 284 1.13 -27.32 13.47
N ASP A 285 0.05 -28.04 13.74
CA ASP A 285 -0.50 -29.02 12.81
C ASP A 285 -1.39 -28.41 11.72
N PHE A 286 -1.90 -27.20 11.96
CA PHE A 286 -2.76 -26.51 11.01
C PHE A 286 -1.99 -25.57 10.09
N PHE A 287 -1.16 -24.68 10.63
CA PHE A 287 -0.47 -23.68 9.82
C PHE A 287 0.77 -24.24 9.13
N VAL A 288 1.10 -23.64 8.00
CA VAL A 288 2.29 -23.96 7.19
C VAL A 288 3.17 -22.71 7.04
N ASP A 289 4.38 -22.87 6.53
CA ASP A 289 5.20 -21.74 6.13
C ASP A 289 4.58 -21.08 4.89
N GLY A 290 4.38 -19.76 4.94
CA GLY A 290 3.98 -18.97 3.81
C GLY A 290 5.17 -18.58 2.94
N ASN A 291 4.92 -18.18 1.71
CA ASN A 291 5.95 -17.63 0.83
C ASN A 291 5.38 -16.59 -0.13
N ASN A 292 6.23 -15.65 -0.54
CA ASN A 292 5.90 -14.67 -1.56
C ASN A 292 7.07 -14.57 -2.54
N PHE A 293 6.78 -14.77 -3.82
CA PHE A 293 7.72 -14.67 -4.92
C PHE A 293 7.26 -13.59 -5.90
N THR A 294 8.03 -12.51 -6.01
CA THR A 294 7.75 -11.39 -6.91
C THR A 294 8.88 -11.22 -7.91
N ASN A 295 8.55 -11.29 -9.19
CA ASN A 295 9.44 -11.00 -10.30
C ASN A 295 8.95 -9.75 -11.01
N SER A 296 9.85 -8.84 -11.34
CA SER A 296 9.52 -7.67 -12.13
C SER A 296 10.63 -7.32 -13.13
N ILE A 297 10.21 -6.80 -14.25
CA ILE A 297 11.07 -6.19 -15.26
C ILE A 297 10.54 -4.82 -15.57
N ASN A 298 11.41 -3.81 -15.60
CA ASN A 298 11.04 -2.49 -16.05
C ASN A 298 12.06 -1.93 -17.02
N PHE A 299 11.56 -1.15 -17.96
CA PHE A 299 12.32 -0.41 -18.97
C PHE A 299 12.04 1.08 -18.80
N SER A 300 13.10 1.86 -18.76
CA SER A 300 13.06 3.32 -18.67
C SER A 300 13.97 3.90 -19.73
N SER A 301 13.46 4.76 -20.59
CA SER A 301 14.24 5.47 -21.61
C SER A 301 13.68 6.87 -21.80
N GLY A 302 14.52 7.80 -22.27
CA GLY A 302 14.01 9.13 -22.56
C GLY A 302 15.01 10.05 -23.24
N SER A 303 14.43 11.01 -23.95
CA SER A 303 15.06 12.18 -24.49
C SER A 303 14.40 13.44 -23.92
N GLU A 304 14.90 14.63 -24.28
CA GLU A 304 14.23 15.90 -23.92
C GLU A 304 12.82 16.03 -24.51
N LYS A 305 12.50 15.26 -25.58
CA LYS A 305 11.21 15.33 -26.26
C LYS A 305 10.23 14.24 -25.86
N ALA A 306 10.72 13.08 -25.43
CA ALA A 306 9.89 11.93 -25.10
C ALA A 306 10.54 11.10 -24.00
N GLN A 307 9.73 10.61 -23.05
CA GLN A 307 10.17 9.76 -21.94
C GLN A 307 9.20 8.60 -21.80
N THR A 308 9.73 7.39 -21.95
CA THR A 308 8.97 6.14 -21.90
C THR A 308 9.34 5.33 -20.67
N TYR A 309 8.35 4.81 -19.97
CA TYR A 309 8.49 3.83 -18.91
C TYR A 309 7.53 2.67 -19.17
N PHE A 310 8.02 1.45 -19.05
CA PHE A 310 7.23 0.24 -19.13
C PHE A 310 7.63 -0.70 -18.00
N SER A 311 6.66 -1.39 -17.39
CA SER A 311 6.95 -2.47 -16.43
C SER A 311 5.96 -3.61 -16.56
N TYR A 312 6.45 -4.80 -16.18
CA TYR A 312 5.65 -5.98 -15.90
C TYR A 312 6.11 -6.60 -14.59
N ALA A 313 5.16 -6.94 -13.73
CA ALA A 313 5.45 -7.68 -12.50
C ALA A 313 4.46 -8.82 -12.31
N ASN A 314 4.96 -9.96 -11.85
CA ASN A 314 4.17 -11.09 -11.39
C ASN A 314 4.48 -11.35 -9.93
N THR A 315 3.42 -11.49 -9.11
CA THR A 315 3.50 -11.87 -7.70
C THR A 315 2.72 -13.17 -7.51
N THR A 316 3.39 -14.20 -6.99
CA THR A 316 2.77 -15.45 -6.55
C THR A 316 3.07 -15.63 -5.07
N ALA A 317 2.03 -15.77 -4.26
CA ALA A 317 2.20 -15.93 -2.82
C ALA A 317 1.27 -17.04 -2.29
N ASN A 318 1.75 -17.74 -1.26
CA ASN A 318 0.98 -18.69 -0.47
C ASN A 318 0.99 -18.21 0.98
N GLY A 319 -0.19 -18.17 1.59
CA GLY A 319 -0.35 -17.74 2.98
C GLY A 319 0.08 -18.82 3.98
N VAL A 320 0.21 -18.40 5.24
CA VAL A 320 0.47 -19.35 6.35
C VAL A 320 -0.72 -20.25 6.65
N GLN A 321 -1.94 -19.88 6.25
CA GLN A 321 -3.08 -20.77 6.24
C GLN A 321 -3.02 -21.63 4.98
N PRO A 322 -3.11 -22.98 5.08
CA PRO A 322 -3.09 -23.85 3.92
C PRO A 322 -4.14 -23.46 2.88
N THR A 323 -3.85 -23.67 1.60
CA THR A 323 -4.71 -23.38 0.45
C THR A 323 -4.97 -21.90 0.14
N ASN A 324 -4.62 -20.97 1.03
CA ASN A 324 -4.68 -19.55 0.74
C ASN A 324 -3.55 -19.17 -0.24
N SER A 325 -3.90 -18.62 -1.39
CA SER A 325 -2.92 -18.23 -2.42
C SER A 325 -3.32 -16.99 -3.18
N LEU A 326 -2.32 -16.25 -3.65
CA LEU A 326 -2.45 -15.05 -4.49
C LEU A 326 -1.63 -15.24 -5.77
N ASN A 327 -2.22 -14.89 -6.90
CA ASN A 327 -1.51 -14.65 -8.16
C ASN A 327 -1.92 -13.29 -8.70
N ARG A 328 -0.94 -12.43 -8.99
CA ARG A 328 -1.21 -11.08 -9.49
C ARG A 328 -0.21 -10.71 -10.59
N ASN A 329 -0.75 -10.16 -11.68
CA ASN A 329 0.01 -9.61 -12.79
C ASN A 329 -0.26 -8.11 -12.88
N ASN A 330 0.80 -7.32 -12.97
CA ASN A 330 0.76 -5.88 -13.12
C ASN A 330 1.45 -5.48 -14.42
N PHE A 331 0.81 -4.63 -15.21
CA PHE A 331 1.38 -3.99 -16.40
C PHE A 331 1.27 -2.49 -16.24
N THR A 332 2.38 -1.79 -16.43
CA THR A 332 2.43 -0.32 -16.37
C THR A 332 3.07 0.20 -17.63
N PHE A 333 2.46 1.23 -18.23
CA PHE A 333 3.01 1.97 -19.34
C PHE A 333 2.82 3.46 -19.11
N ARG A 334 3.90 4.24 -19.24
CA ARG A 334 3.85 5.70 -19.16
C ARG A 334 4.65 6.31 -20.28
N GLU A 335 4.06 7.31 -20.93
CA GLU A 335 4.70 8.11 -21.96
C GLU A 335 4.50 9.60 -21.66
N ILE A 336 5.61 10.36 -21.72
CA ILE A 336 5.59 11.82 -21.58
C ILE A 336 6.17 12.41 -22.86
N GLY A 337 5.40 13.24 -23.55
CA GLY A 337 5.82 13.95 -24.74
C GLY A 337 5.90 15.46 -24.53
N HIS A 338 6.97 16.08 -25.04
CA HIS A 338 7.16 17.53 -25.04
C HIS A 338 7.09 18.08 -26.45
N PHE A 339 6.21 19.03 -26.71
CA PHE A 339 5.90 19.59 -28.01
C PHE A 339 6.00 21.13 -27.98
N LEU A 340 5.96 21.75 -29.16
CA LEU A 340 5.91 23.21 -29.31
C LEU A 340 7.04 23.92 -28.54
N ASN A 341 8.28 23.47 -28.70
CA ASN A 341 9.45 23.95 -27.95
C ASN A 341 9.25 23.88 -26.44
N ASN A 342 8.80 22.75 -25.95
CA ASN A 342 8.53 22.42 -24.54
C ASN A 342 7.38 23.26 -23.91
N LYS A 343 6.57 23.95 -24.71
CA LYS A 343 5.37 24.65 -24.19
C LYS A 343 4.19 23.72 -23.93
N LEU A 344 4.12 22.61 -24.64
CA LEU A 344 3.06 21.60 -24.48
C LEU A 344 3.66 20.31 -23.96
N THR A 345 3.18 19.85 -22.82
CA THR A 345 3.52 18.54 -22.24
C THR A 345 2.27 17.67 -22.20
N VAL A 346 2.38 16.46 -22.70
CA VAL A 346 1.36 15.42 -22.61
C VAL A 346 1.94 14.26 -21.83
N ASP A 347 1.28 13.81 -20.77
CA ASP A 347 1.69 12.70 -19.91
C ASP A 347 0.53 11.70 -19.81
N VAL A 348 0.76 10.46 -20.18
CA VAL A 348 -0.23 9.38 -20.08
C VAL A 348 0.40 8.22 -19.33
N ASN A 349 -0.28 7.77 -18.27
CA ASN A 349 0.12 6.63 -17.45
C ASN A 349 -1.04 5.63 -17.37
N THR A 350 -0.79 4.38 -17.73
CA THR A 350 -1.78 3.30 -17.74
C THR A 350 -1.28 2.15 -16.90
N ASN A 351 -2.17 1.64 -16.02
CA ASN A 351 -1.92 0.44 -15.22
C ASN A 351 -3.03 -0.57 -15.45
N TYR A 352 -2.66 -1.81 -15.73
CA TYR A 352 -3.58 -2.95 -15.79
C TYR A 352 -3.16 -3.99 -14.77
N ILE A 353 -4.13 -4.45 -13.99
CA ILE A 353 -3.94 -5.43 -12.92
C ILE A 353 -4.92 -6.58 -13.13
N ASP A 354 -4.39 -7.81 -13.07
CA ASP A 354 -5.17 -9.05 -13.06
C ASP A 354 -4.74 -9.86 -11.82
N GLN A 355 -5.68 -10.04 -10.88
CA GLN A 355 -5.43 -10.68 -9.59
C GLN A 355 -6.43 -11.80 -9.34
N ARG A 356 -5.94 -12.91 -8.81
CA ARG A 356 -6.74 -14.01 -8.27
C ARG A 356 -6.26 -14.36 -6.86
N ILE A 357 -7.21 -14.48 -5.93
CA ILE A 357 -6.98 -14.97 -4.58
C ILE A 357 -7.87 -16.20 -4.37
N ASN A 358 -7.29 -17.27 -3.85
CA ASN A 358 -8.03 -18.48 -3.49
C ASN A 358 -8.02 -18.62 -1.96
N ASN A 359 -9.13 -19.13 -1.42
CA ASN A 359 -9.30 -19.47 -0.02
C ASN A 359 -8.82 -18.38 0.94
N THR A 360 -9.31 -17.15 0.71
CA THR A 360 -9.12 -16.05 1.67
C THR A 360 -9.67 -16.49 3.02
N PRO A 361 -8.88 -16.41 4.11
CA PRO A 361 -9.34 -16.73 5.45
C PRO A 361 -10.58 -15.93 5.85
N GLY A 362 -11.60 -16.61 6.34
CA GLY A 362 -12.82 -15.98 6.84
C GLY A 362 -12.52 -15.11 8.06
N GLN A 363 -13.13 -13.94 8.10
CA GLN A 363 -13.12 -13.04 9.25
C GLN A 363 -14.46 -13.14 10.00
N GLY A 364 -14.49 -12.91 11.29
CA GLY A 364 -15.69 -13.10 12.11
C GLY A 364 -15.77 -14.50 12.72
N LEU A 365 -16.97 -14.96 13.05
CA LEU A 365 -17.18 -16.25 13.73
C LEU A 365 -17.34 -17.42 12.76
N TYR A 366 -18.08 -17.22 11.67
CA TYR A 366 -18.40 -18.28 10.71
C TYR A 366 -17.31 -18.39 9.64
N PHE A 367 -17.05 -19.64 9.21
CA PHE A 367 -16.02 -19.96 8.20
C PHE A 367 -14.60 -19.48 8.58
N ASN A 368 -14.39 -19.16 9.85
CA ASN A 368 -13.08 -18.78 10.39
C ASN A 368 -12.41 -20.02 11.00
N THR A 369 -11.33 -20.46 10.40
CA THR A 369 -10.57 -21.63 10.85
C THR A 369 -10.04 -21.48 12.27
N LEU A 370 -9.71 -20.26 12.70
CA LEU A 370 -9.23 -19.98 14.06
C LEU A 370 -10.28 -20.27 15.14
N THR A 371 -11.56 -20.09 14.83
CA THR A 371 -12.63 -20.35 15.81
C THR A 371 -12.63 -21.82 16.22
N GLY A 372 -12.60 -22.74 15.25
CA GLY A 372 -12.50 -24.16 15.52
C GLY A 372 -11.20 -24.54 16.25
N LEU A 373 -10.06 -24.00 15.79
CA LEU A 373 -8.76 -24.28 16.41
C LEU A 373 -8.68 -23.82 17.87
N TYR A 374 -9.15 -22.61 18.17
CA TYR A 374 -9.02 -22.03 19.52
C TYR A 374 -9.98 -22.66 20.52
N LEU A 375 -11.16 -23.08 20.05
CA LEU A 375 -12.15 -23.75 20.89
C LEU A 375 -11.92 -25.27 20.98
N PHE A 376 -10.97 -25.83 20.23
CA PHE A 376 -10.69 -27.26 20.27
C PHE A 376 -10.25 -27.72 21.68
N PRO A 377 -10.82 -28.83 22.21
CA PRO A 377 -10.60 -29.26 23.58
C PRO A 377 -9.15 -29.72 23.83
N VAL A 378 -8.62 -29.34 24.99
CA VAL A 378 -7.29 -29.74 25.45
C VAL A 378 -7.24 -31.24 25.74
N GLY A 379 -6.15 -31.90 25.38
CA GLY A 379 -5.93 -33.34 25.62
C GLY A 379 -6.60 -34.27 24.59
N VAL A 380 -7.31 -33.71 23.61
CA VAL A 380 -7.83 -34.45 22.44
C VAL A 380 -6.83 -34.32 21.29
N ASP A 381 -6.58 -35.45 20.60
CA ASP A 381 -5.71 -35.45 19.43
C ASP A 381 -6.43 -34.85 18.21
N ILE A 382 -5.93 -33.68 17.77
CA ILE A 382 -6.50 -32.98 16.62
C ILE A 382 -6.16 -33.65 15.28
N SER A 383 -5.11 -34.46 15.21
CA SER A 383 -4.63 -35.09 13.96
C SER A 383 -5.68 -36.01 13.34
N GLN A 384 -6.51 -36.68 14.14
CA GLN A 384 -7.61 -37.47 13.66
C GLN A 384 -8.62 -36.66 12.83
N TYR A 385 -8.91 -35.44 13.24
CA TYR A 385 -9.83 -34.53 12.53
C TYR A 385 -9.20 -33.85 11.31
N LYS A 386 -7.89 -33.84 11.22
CA LYS A 386 -7.14 -33.45 10.03
C LYS A 386 -7.21 -34.52 8.96
N ASN A 387 -6.95 -35.77 9.35
CA ASN A 387 -6.89 -36.91 8.43
C ASN A 387 -8.28 -37.35 7.99
N GLU A 388 -9.26 -37.26 8.88
CA GLU A 388 -10.65 -37.65 8.66
C GLU A 388 -11.58 -36.44 8.90
N TYR A 389 -11.37 -35.36 8.15
CA TYR A 389 -12.18 -34.12 8.30
C TYR A 389 -13.64 -34.29 7.86
N GLY A 390 -13.97 -35.42 7.20
CA GLY A 390 -15.32 -35.73 6.76
C GLY A 390 -15.62 -37.21 6.87
N THR A 391 -16.83 -37.57 7.34
CA THR A 391 -17.34 -38.93 7.47
C THR A 391 -18.30 -39.24 6.32
N PRO A 392 -18.09 -40.35 5.56
CA PRO A 392 -19.02 -40.77 4.51
C PRO A 392 -20.40 -41.14 5.08
N GLN A 393 -21.46 -40.71 4.38
CA GLN A 393 -22.85 -41.01 4.70
C GLN A 393 -23.37 -42.09 3.75
N PRO A 394 -23.51 -43.37 4.16
CA PRO A 394 -23.98 -44.46 3.29
C PRO A 394 -25.37 -44.18 2.71
N SER A 395 -26.27 -43.59 3.50
CA SER A 395 -27.63 -43.24 3.07
C SER A 395 -27.69 -42.15 2.01
N ARG A 396 -26.55 -41.49 1.74
CA ARG A 396 -26.41 -40.38 0.77
C ARG A 396 -25.33 -40.68 -0.28
N ASN A 397 -25.20 -41.95 -0.70
CA ASN A 397 -24.23 -42.40 -1.70
C ASN A 397 -22.77 -41.99 -1.37
N GLY A 398 -22.41 -42.01 -0.10
CA GLY A 398 -21.05 -41.74 0.36
C GLY A 398 -20.69 -40.24 0.38
N LEU A 399 -21.64 -39.34 0.24
CA LEU A 399 -21.40 -37.90 0.47
C LEU A 399 -20.82 -37.67 1.87
N LEU A 400 -19.82 -36.83 1.97
CA LEU A 400 -19.17 -36.54 3.25
C LEU A 400 -20.04 -35.62 4.10
N THR A 401 -20.00 -35.83 5.41
CA THR A 401 -20.47 -34.85 6.43
C THR A 401 -19.28 -34.49 7.28
N GLN A 402 -19.19 -33.23 7.68
CA GLN A 402 -18.13 -32.73 8.53
C GLN A 402 -17.94 -33.59 9.77
N ASN A 403 -16.70 -33.98 10.05
CA ASN A 403 -16.29 -34.66 11.27
C ASN A 403 -15.61 -33.64 12.21
N TRP A 404 -16.23 -33.36 13.35
CA TRP A 404 -15.68 -32.45 14.33
C TRP A 404 -16.16 -32.78 15.75
N VAL A 405 -15.44 -32.29 16.77
CA VAL A 405 -15.75 -32.52 18.19
C VAL A 405 -17.10 -31.92 18.61
N ALA A 406 -17.52 -30.83 17.96
CA ALA A 406 -18.75 -30.12 18.25
C ALA A 406 -19.62 -30.01 16.99
N ASN A 407 -20.93 -30.17 17.15
CA ASN A 407 -21.90 -29.95 16.08
C ASN A 407 -22.55 -28.56 16.27
N GLU A 408 -21.74 -27.52 16.10
CA GLU A 408 -22.14 -26.13 16.27
C GLU A 408 -21.80 -25.34 15.00
N ASP A 409 -22.51 -24.23 14.77
CA ASP A 409 -22.29 -23.37 13.60
C ASP A 409 -20.99 -22.57 13.68
N VAL A 410 -20.56 -22.23 14.87
CA VAL A 410 -19.34 -21.44 15.13
C VAL A 410 -18.09 -22.30 15.11
N GLN A 411 -18.13 -23.50 15.69
CA GLN A 411 -17.02 -24.45 15.77
C GLN A 411 -17.01 -25.40 14.58
N GLN A 412 -16.38 -25.03 13.50
CA GLN A 412 -16.22 -25.88 12.31
C GLN A 412 -14.85 -26.57 12.33
N ASN A 413 -14.77 -27.75 11.72
CA ASN A 413 -13.49 -28.36 11.43
C ASN A 413 -12.68 -27.46 10.48
N PRO A 414 -11.48 -26.97 10.87
CA PRO A 414 -10.68 -26.09 10.05
C PRO A 414 -10.35 -26.65 8.67
N TRP A 415 -10.06 -27.96 8.57
CA TRP A 415 -9.76 -28.63 7.29
C TRP A 415 -11.01 -28.81 6.42
N TRP A 416 -12.20 -29.00 7.04
CA TRP A 416 -13.47 -28.93 6.30
C TRP A 416 -13.65 -27.56 5.64
N ILE A 417 -13.42 -26.48 6.40
CA ILE A 417 -13.49 -25.12 5.86
C ILE A 417 -12.55 -24.95 4.66
N LEU A 418 -11.29 -25.42 4.77
CA LEU A 418 -10.30 -25.30 3.69
C LEU A 418 -10.68 -26.07 2.42
N TYR A 419 -11.18 -27.28 2.56
CA TYR A 419 -11.34 -28.21 1.43
C TYR A 419 -12.78 -28.34 0.93
N LYS A 420 -13.76 -28.00 1.76
CA LYS A 420 -15.19 -28.16 1.47
C LYS A 420 -15.98 -26.85 1.51
N ASN A 421 -15.33 -25.75 1.86
CA ASN A 421 -15.92 -24.43 1.81
C ASN A 421 -14.99 -23.44 1.07
N PRO A 422 -14.47 -23.79 -0.14
CA PRO A 422 -13.56 -22.91 -0.85
C PRO A 422 -14.22 -21.61 -1.26
N ASN A 423 -13.39 -20.56 -1.33
CA ASN A 423 -13.79 -19.29 -1.90
C ASN A 423 -12.73 -18.78 -2.90
N TYR A 424 -13.19 -18.02 -3.88
CA TYR A 424 -12.37 -17.47 -4.95
C TYR A 424 -12.68 -16.00 -5.13
N SER A 425 -11.66 -15.19 -5.31
CA SER A 425 -11.81 -13.77 -5.63
C SER A 425 -10.93 -13.44 -6.82
N THR A 426 -11.50 -12.77 -7.83
CA THR A 426 -10.74 -12.22 -8.96
C THR A 426 -10.99 -10.74 -9.08
N ARG A 427 -9.94 -9.98 -9.38
CA ARG A 427 -10.00 -8.55 -9.65
C ARG A 427 -9.30 -8.24 -10.95
N LYS A 428 -9.99 -7.54 -11.83
CA LYS A 428 -9.41 -6.88 -13.00
C LYS A 428 -9.55 -5.39 -12.82
N ARG A 429 -8.42 -4.67 -12.80
CA ARG A 429 -8.41 -3.23 -12.61
C ARG A 429 -7.67 -2.55 -13.75
N PHE A 430 -8.20 -1.43 -14.19
CA PHE A 430 -7.63 -0.60 -15.22
C PHE A 430 -7.64 0.85 -14.76
N ILE A 431 -6.44 1.44 -14.64
CA ILE A 431 -6.25 2.83 -14.25
C ILE A 431 -5.60 3.55 -15.43
N ILE A 432 -6.21 4.62 -15.91
CA ILE A 432 -5.62 5.55 -16.87
C ILE A 432 -5.55 6.92 -16.23
N ASN A 433 -4.37 7.51 -16.22
CA ASN A 433 -4.11 8.90 -15.88
C ASN A 433 -3.61 9.61 -17.14
N ALA A 434 -4.20 10.74 -17.48
CA ALA A 434 -3.75 11.56 -18.60
C ALA A 434 -3.70 13.02 -18.17
N SER A 435 -2.66 13.74 -18.57
CA SER A 435 -2.56 15.18 -18.38
C SER A 435 -2.04 15.89 -19.64
N VAL A 436 -2.54 17.09 -19.85
CA VAL A 436 -2.09 18.01 -20.89
C VAL A 436 -1.81 19.34 -20.22
N LYS A 437 -0.53 19.75 -20.23
CA LYS A 437 -0.08 21.04 -19.69
C LYS A 437 0.39 21.94 -20.80
N TYR A 438 -0.09 23.18 -20.82
CA TYR A 438 0.35 24.22 -21.73
C TYR A 438 0.92 25.42 -20.98
N ASP A 439 2.19 25.74 -21.22
CA ASP A 439 2.90 26.89 -20.66
C ASP A 439 2.71 28.10 -21.60
N PHE A 440 1.76 28.99 -21.29
CA PHE A 440 1.53 30.24 -22.06
C PHE A 440 2.75 31.16 -21.98
N SER A 441 3.35 31.20 -20.79
CA SER A 441 4.53 31.99 -20.48
C SER A 441 5.30 31.36 -19.32
N GLN A 442 6.43 31.94 -18.91
CA GLN A 442 7.18 31.48 -17.74
C GLN A 442 6.43 31.64 -16.42
N TRP A 443 5.36 32.44 -16.41
CA TRP A 443 4.58 32.75 -15.20
C TRP A 443 3.15 32.23 -15.23
N LEU A 444 2.65 31.71 -16.36
CA LEU A 444 1.27 31.24 -16.50
C LEU A 444 1.21 29.91 -17.24
N SER A 445 0.59 28.91 -16.65
CA SER A 445 0.32 27.63 -17.30
C SER A 445 -1.08 27.11 -16.96
N LEU A 446 -1.67 26.37 -17.90
CA LEU A 446 -2.91 25.62 -17.72
C LEU A 446 -2.58 24.13 -17.82
N GLU A 447 -3.08 23.37 -16.86
CA GLU A 447 -3.01 21.90 -16.88
C GLU A 447 -4.42 21.33 -16.79
N VAL A 448 -4.74 20.44 -17.69
CA VAL A 448 -6.01 19.67 -17.70
C VAL A 448 -5.66 18.21 -17.51
N ARG A 449 -6.29 17.57 -16.52
CA ARG A 449 -6.03 16.17 -16.17
C ARG A 449 -7.31 15.35 -16.14
N GLY A 450 -7.16 14.08 -16.44
CA GLY A 450 -8.24 13.11 -16.35
C GLY A 450 -7.76 11.77 -15.85
N ASN A 451 -8.59 11.12 -15.03
CA ASN A 451 -8.35 9.77 -14.52
C ASN A 451 -9.60 8.92 -14.75
N THR A 452 -9.37 7.66 -15.10
CA THR A 452 -10.39 6.60 -15.02
C THR A 452 -9.82 5.43 -14.27
N ASP A 453 -10.51 5.01 -13.21
CA ASP A 453 -10.17 3.85 -12.39
C ASP A 453 -11.37 2.90 -12.40
N ARG A 454 -11.23 1.77 -13.09
CA ARG A 454 -12.27 0.75 -13.21
C ARG A 454 -11.82 -0.53 -12.58
N VAL A 455 -12.58 -1.00 -11.59
CA VAL A 455 -12.36 -2.24 -10.86
C VAL A 455 -13.52 -3.19 -11.15
N ALA A 456 -13.24 -4.36 -11.70
CA ALA A 456 -14.22 -5.44 -11.89
C ALA A 456 -13.83 -6.60 -10.97
N ASP A 457 -14.65 -6.84 -9.97
CA ASP A 457 -14.48 -7.88 -8.96
C ASP A 457 -15.48 -8.99 -9.15
N VAL A 458 -15.04 -10.23 -9.06
CA VAL A 458 -15.86 -11.43 -8.99
C VAL A 458 -15.50 -12.19 -7.73
N TRP A 459 -16.50 -12.64 -7.00
CA TRP A 459 -16.33 -13.49 -5.83
C TRP A 459 -17.26 -14.69 -5.92
N GLU A 460 -16.78 -15.83 -5.43
CA GLU A 460 -17.52 -17.10 -5.42
C GLU A 460 -17.19 -17.88 -4.15
N ARG A 461 -18.21 -18.55 -3.61
CA ARG A 461 -18.06 -19.50 -2.48
C ARG A 461 -18.90 -20.74 -2.74
N ASP A 462 -18.26 -21.89 -2.58
CA ASP A 462 -18.85 -23.22 -2.69
C ASP A 462 -18.92 -23.87 -1.31
N LEU A 463 -20.11 -24.11 -0.82
CA LEU A 463 -20.33 -24.83 0.43
C LEU A 463 -20.81 -26.24 0.11
N TYR A 464 -19.97 -27.23 0.39
CA TYR A 464 -20.27 -28.63 0.09
C TYR A 464 -21.38 -29.17 0.98
N SER A 465 -22.12 -30.15 0.43
CA SER A 465 -23.01 -31.06 1.20
C SER A 465 -22.29 -31.57 2.42
N GLY A 466 -22.96 -31.56 3.59
CA GLY A 466 -22.38 -31.99 4.86
C GLY A 466 -21.70 -30.87 5.68
N THR A 467 -21.65 -29.66 5.16
CA THR A 467 -21.39 -28.45 5.98
C THR A 467 -22.54 -28.25 6.97
N ASN A 468 -22.26 -27.62 8.12
CA ASN A 468 -23.26 -27.42 9.18
C ASN A 468 -24.57 -26.82 8.63
N PRO A 469 -25.75 -27.42 8.95
CA PRO A 469 -27.04 -27.00 8.41
C PRO A 469 -27.47 -25.58 8.73
N VAL A 470 -26.92 -24.96 9.78
CA VAL A 470 -27.17 -23.54 10.10
C VAL A 470 -26.53 -22.62 9.06
N LEU A 471 -25.40 -23.03 8.48
CA LEU A 471 -24.61 -22.24 7.52
C LEU A 471 -24.95 -22.53 6.06
N VAL A 472 -25.60 -23.67 5.80
CA VAL A 472 -25.95 -24.14 4.45
C VAL A 472 -27.44 -24.41 4.39
N THR A 473 -28.13 -23.73 3.51
CA THR A 473 -29.53 -24.01 3.23
C THR A 473 -29.65 -25.27 2.38
N GLY A 474 -30.41 -26.25 2.84
CA GLY A 474 -30.59 -27.54 2.17
C GLY A 474 -29.42 -28.52 2.41
N ASN A 475 -29.62 -29.76 2.00
CA ASN A 475 -28.68 -30.85 2.27
C ASN A 475 -27.60 -31.07 1.19
N ASN A 476 -27.76 -30.46 0.02
CA ASN A 476 -26.92 -30.72 -1.15
C ASN A 476 -25.78 -29.72 -1.33
N GLY A 477 -25.59 -28.81 -0.36
CA GLY A 477 -24.62 -27.72 -0.46
C GLY A 477 -25.24 -26.42 -0.92
N SER A 478 -24.42 -25.39 -1.03
CA SER A 478 -24.85 -24.04 -1.37
C SER A 478 -23.81 -23.37 -2.27
N PHE A 479 -24.28 -22.57 -3.21
CA PHE A 479 -23.49 -21.77 -4.13
C PHE A 479 -23.79 -20.29 -3.94
N SER A 480 -22.77 -19.47 -3.85
CA SER A 480 -22.90 -18.00 -3.77
C SER A 480 -21.83 -17.34 -4.62
N ALA A 481 -22.22 -16.40 -5.45
CA ALA A 481 -21.28 -15.61 -6.23
C ALA A 481 -21.76 -14.15 -6.33
N SER A 482 -20.85 -13.25 -6.64
CA SER A 482 -21.19 -11.86 -6.96
C SER A 482 -20.23 -11.29 -7.99
N ASN A 483 -20.77 -10.44 -8.84
CA ASN A 483 -20.02 -9.60 -9.78
C ASN A 483 -20.26 -8.15 -9.41
N GLN A 484 -19.20 -7.38 -9.26
CA GLN A 484 -19.31 -5.94 -9.00
C GLN A 484 -18.32 -5.18 -9.88
N THR A 485 -18.78 -4.11 -10.49
CA THR A 485 -17.93 -3.17 -11.20
C THR A 485 -18.06 -1.81 -10.53
N PHE A 486 -16.94 -1.32 -10.05
CA PHE A 486 -16.76 0.05 -9.58
C PHE A 486 -16.02 0.84 -10.65
N THR A 487 -16.51 2.04 -10.96
CA THR A 487 -15.84 2.96 -11.88
C THR A 487 -15.80 4.35 -11.27
N GLN A 488 -14.60 4.89 -11.14
CA GLN A 488 -14.37 6.29 -10.81
C GLN A 488 -13.82 7.01 -12.04
N THR A 489 -14.39 8.15 -12.37
CA THR A 489 -13.81 9.10 -13.31
C THR A 489 -13.56 10.41 -12.61
N TYR A 490 -12.37 10.96 -12.81
CA TYR A 490 -11.95 12.25 -12.28
C TYR A 490 -11.46 13.14 -13.41
N GLY A 491 -11.78 14.42 -13.35
CA GLY A 491 -11.21 15.42 -14.24
C GLY A 491 -10.98 16.71 -13.50
N ASP A 492 -9.90 17.43 -13.83
CA ASP A 492 -9.65 18.77 -13.35
C ASP A 492 -9.01 19.67 -14.40
N ALA A 493 -9.12 20.97 -14.17
CA ALA A 493 -8.41 21.99 -14.90
C ALA A 493 -7.80 22.99 -13.90
N ILE A 494 -6.49 23.18 -13.98
CA ILE A 494 -5.71 23.98 -13.01
C ILE A 494 -4.92 25.04 -13.75
N LEU A 495 -5.23 26.31 -13.47
CA LEU A 495 -4.48 27.47 -13.91
C LEU A 495 -3.43 27.80 -12.84
N ASN A 496 -2.15 27.62 -13.15
CA ASN A 496 -1.02 27.97 -12.28
C ASN A 496 -0.42 29.30 -12.69
N PHE A 497 -0.12 30.15 -11.72
CA PHE A 497 0.52 31.43 -11.98
C PHE A 497 1.61 31.75 -10.95
N LYS A 498 2.65 32.44 -11.42
CA LYS A 498 3.78 32.96 -10.64
C LYS A 498 3.92 34.43 -10.98
N VAL A 499 3.58 35.33 -10.04
CA VAL A 499 3.65 36.77 -10.33
C VAL A 499 5.12 37.18 -10.48
N PRO A 500 5.52 37.72 -11.64
CA PRO A 500 6.90 38.18 -11.86
C PRO A 500 7.18 39.43 -11.05
N MET A 501 7.84 39.29 -9.90
CA MET A 501 8.22 40.42 -9.03
C MET A 501 9.74 40.51 -8.95
N ARG A 502 10.26 41.76 -8.95
CA ARG A 502 11.70 42.05 -8.77
C ARG A 502 12.03 42.38 -7.31
N SER A 503 11.41 41.73 -6.36
CA SER A 503 11.57 41.99 -4.94
C SER A 503 11.80 40.68 -4.17
N SER A 504 12.13 40.80 -2.89
CA SER A 504 12.17 39.66 -1.96
C SER A 504 10.80 38.99 -1.78
N PHE A 505 9.73 39.61 -2.23
CA PHE A 505 8.38 39.07 -2.26
C PHE A 505 8.16 38.23 -3.52
N LYS A 506 7.60 37.00 -3.34
CA LYS A 506 7.14 36.12 -4.43
C LYS A 506 5.69 35.74 -4.16
N ILE A 507 4.86 35.74 -5.19
CA ILE A 507 3.47 35.29 -5.12
C ILE A 507 3.30 34.20 -6.16
N ASN A 508 2.92 33.02 -5.70
CA ASN A 508 2.53 31.90 -6.54
C ASN A 508 1.10 31.52 -6.21
N GLY A 509 0.35 31.04 -7.18
CA GLY A 509 -1.00 30.61 -6.92
C GLY A 509 -1.51 29.63 -7.96
N LEU A 510 -2.65 29.08 -7.65
CA LEU A 510 -3.45 28.30 -8.57
C LEU A 510 -4.94 28.59 -8.39
N LEU A 511 -5.68 28.40 -9.46
CA LEU A 511 -7.13 28.36 -9.47
C LEU A 511 -7.55 27.13 -10.27
N GLY A 512 -8.48 26.33 -9.74
CA GLY A 512 -8.87 25.09 -10.39
C GLY A 512 -10.33 24.74 -10.17
N THR A 513 -10.78 23.83 -11.01
CA THR A 513 -12.06 23.16 -10.89
C THR A 513 -11.87 21.66 -11.08
N SER A 514 -12.71 20.86 -10.44
CA SER A 514 -12.68 19.40 -10.61
C SER A 514 -14.07 18.77 -10.59
N ILE A 515 -14.18 17.61 -11.20
CA ILE A 515 -15.36 16.75 -11.16
C ILE A 515 -14.92 15.31 -10.87
N THR A 516 -15.61 14.66 -9.95
CA THR A 516 -15.46 13.24 -9.66
C THR A 516 -16.80 12.55 -9.81
N ASN A 517 -16.85 11.47 -10.59
CA ASN A 517 -18.00 10.58 -10.68
C ASN A 517 -17.58 9.19 -10.18
N GLN A 518 -18.41 8.62 -9.33
CA GLN A 518 -18.26 7.25 -8.84
C GLN A 518 -19.54 6.49 -9.16
N ASN A 519 -19.39 5.31 -9.74
CA ASN A 519 -20.52 4.45 -10.09
C ASN A 519 -20.19 3.00 -9.70
N THR A 520 -21.12 2.37 -9.00
CA THR A 520 -21.05 0.96 -8.63
C THR A 520 -22.26 0.24 -9.19
N VAL A 521 -22.02 -0.83 -9.92
CA VAL A 521 -23.07 -1.72 -10.44
C VAL A 521 -22.67 -3.16 -10.19
N GLY A 522 -23.63 -4.03 -9.95
CA GLY A 522 -23.33 -5.43 -9.73
C GLY A 522 -24.55 -6.31 -9.56
N GLU A 523 -24.26 -7.61 -9.49
CA GLU A 523 -25.24 -8.67 -9.28
C GLU A 523 -24.70 -9.66 -8.26
N SER A 524 -25.59 -10.22 -7.47
CA SER A 524 -25.28 -11.34 -6.58
C SER A 524 -26.14 -12.55 -6.94
N TYR A 525 -25.54 -13.70 -6.82
CA TYR A 525 -26.14 -15.00 -7.09
C TYR A 525 -26.10 -15.81 -5.82
N GLY A 526 -27.21 -16.38 -5.40
CA GLY A 526 -27.25 -17.14 -4.16
C GLY A 526 -28.24 -18.29 -4.20
N SER A 527 -27.87 -19.39 -3.56
CA SER A 527 -28.75 -20.53 -3.38
C SER A 527 -29.63 -20.32 -2.15
N GLY A 528 -30.79 -19.70 -2.35
CA GLY A 528 -31.74 -19.47 -1.25
C GLY A 528 -32.24 -20.76 -0.57
N LEU A 529 -32.37 -21.86 -1.33
CA LEU A 529 -32.84 -23.18 -0.84
C LEU A 529 -31.82 -24.29 -1.04
N GLY A 530 -30.56 -23.98 -1.38
CA GLY A 530 -29.49 -24.95 -1.64
C GLY A 530 -29.42 -25.40 -3.09
N LEU A 531 -28.82 -26.55 -3.31
CA LEU A 531 -28.58 -27.14 -4.64
C LEU A 531 -29.51 -28.31 -4.91
N SER A 532 -29.95 -28.52 -6.18
CA SER A 532 -30.72 -29.69 -6.60
C SER A 532 -29.84 -30.94 -6.64
N ILE A 533 -28.67 -30.85 -7.24
CA ILE A 533 -27.67 -31.93 -7.34
C ILE A 533 -26.53 -31.60 -6.37
N PRO A 534 -26.14 -32.54 -5.49
CA PRO A 534 -25.10 -32.29 -4.50
C PRO A 534 -23.78 -31.87 -5.13
N ASN A 535 -23.18 -30.82 -4.57
CA ASN A 535 -21.82 -30.34 -4.89
C ASN A 535 -21.60 -29.96 -6.36
N VAL A 536 -22.65 -29.56 -7.10
CA VAL A 536 -22.56 -28.99 -8.45
C VAL A 536 -22.80 -27.50 -8.35
N PHE A 537 -21.73 -26.72 -8.34
CA PHE A 537 -21.75 -25.28 -8.05
C PHE A 537 -21.90 -24.46 -9.32
N ILE A 538 -23.10 -24.42 -9.85
CA ILE A 538 -23.50 -23.60 -11.01
C ILE A 538 -24.88 -23.00 -10.75
N LEU A 539 -25.16 -21.85 -11.35
CA LEU A 539 -26.41 -21.13 -11.15
C LEU A 539 -27.65 -21.96 -11.52
N GLN A 540 -27.57 -22.76 -12.60
CA GLN A 540 -28.66 -23.62 -13.06
C GLN A 540 -29.05 -24.73 -12.07
N ASN A 541 -28.16 -25.07 -11.13
CA ASN A 541 -28.39 -26.09 -10.11
C ASN A 541 -28.96 -25.52 -8.80
N VAL A 542 -29.09 -24.21 -8.71
CA VAL A 542 -29.66 -23.53 -7.54
C VAL A 542 -31.16 -23.78 -7.46
N VAL A 543 -31.63 -24.28 -6.31
CA VAL A 543 -33.06 -24.44 -6.06
C VAL A 543 -33.67 -23.06 -5.82
N THR A 544 -34.64 -22.73 -6.66
CA THR A 544 -35.39 -21.47 -6.55
C THR A 544 -36.79 -21.73 -5.99
N SER A 545 -37.27 -20.82 -5.15
CA SER A 545 -38.68 -20.75 -4.79
C SER A 545 -39.38 -19.68 -5.67
N THR A 546 -40.14 -18.81 -5.07
CA THR A 546 -40.83 -17.70 -5.77
C THR A 546 -39.88 -16.53 -6.11
N THR A 547 -38.66 -16.53 -5.62
CA THR A 547 -37.67 -15.45 -5.82
C THR A 547 -36.57 -15.88 -6.78
N SER A 548 -36.12 -14.96 -7.63
CA SER A 548 -34.95 -15.19 -8.49
C SER A 548 -33.70 -15.49 -7.66
N PRO A 549 -32.84 -16.45 -8.06
CA PRO A 549 -31.54 -16.65 -7.43
C PRO A 549 -30.55 -15.52 -7.76
N VAL A 550 -30.91 -14.62 -8.64
CA VAL A 550 -30.13 -13.46 -9.04
C VAL A 550 -30.77 -12.21 -8.44
N SER A 551 -30.00 -11.41 -7.74
CA SER A 551 -30.40 -10.10 -7.26
C SER A 551 -29.44 -9.04 -7.75
N THR A 552 -29.96 -7.92 -8.24
CA THR A 552 -29.17 -6.75 -8.58
C THR A 552 -28.69 -6.11 -7.29
N LEU A 553 -27.39 -5.85 -7.18
CA LEU A 553 -26.84 -5.04 -6.09
C LEU A 553 -27.33 -3.58 -6.27
N PRO A 554 -27.61 -2.86 -5.17
CA PRO A 554 -27.98 -1.46 -5.28
C PRO A 554 -26.92 -0.70 -6.09
N ALA A 555 -27.36 -0.03 -7.16
CA ALA A 555 -26.49 0.87 -7.90
C ALA A 555 -26.22 2.10 -7.04
N ASP A 556 -24.96 2.46 -6.91
CA ASP A 556 -24.52 3.68 -6.22
C ASP A 556 -23.88 4.61 -7.24
N HIS A 557 -24.41 5.83 -7.35
CA HIS A 557 -23.86 6.86 -8.22
C HIS A 557 -23.68 8.15 -7.44
N ASN A 558 -22.44 8.55 -7.27
CA ASN A 558 -22.06 9.76 -6.55
C ASN A 558 -21.25 10.69 -7.46
N GLN A 559 -21.58 11.98 -7.43
CA GLN A 559 -20.85 13.02 -8.15
C GLN A 559 -20.46 14.15 -7.18
N ILE A 560 -19.20 14.60 -7.28
CA ILE A 560 -18.70 15.77 -6.57
C ILE A 560 -18.11 16.74 -7.60
N GLN A 561 -18.57 17.98 -7.58
CA GLN A 561 -18.03 19.09 -8.36
C GLN A 561 -17.36 20.09 -7.42
N SER A 562 -16.28 20.72 -7.86
CA SER A 562 -15.51 21.58 -6.96
C SER A 562 -14.87 22.75 -7.69
N VAL A 563 -14.75 23.86 -6.96
CA VAL A 563 -13.89 25.00 -7.32
C VAL A 563 -12.94 25.25 -6.18
N PHE A 564 -11.66 25.44 -6.48
CA PHE A 564 -10.63 25.61 -5.46
C PHE A 564 -9.54 26.59 -5.92
N GLY A 565 -8.86 27.18 -4.94
CA GLY A 565 -7.73 28.05 -5.18
C GLY A 565 -6.74 28.03 -4.02
N ASN A 566 -5.48 28.33 -4.35
CA ASN A 566 -4.41 28.47 -3.38
C ASN A 566 -3.55 29.67 -3.76
N LEU A 567 -3.17 30.46 -2.75
CA LEU A 567 -2.22 31.55 -2.86
C LEU A 567 -1.09 31.32 -1.86
N ASN A 568 0.13 31.34 -2.35
CA ASN A 568 1.34 31.26 -1.54
C ASN A 568 2.14 32.55 -1.68
N PHE A 569 2.32 33.24 -0.55
CA PHE A 569 3.14 34.43 -0.41
C PHE A 569 4.45 34.03 0.26
N SER A 570 5.59 34.38 -0.33
CA SER A 570 6.88 34.17 0.31
C SER A 570 7.67 35.46 0.37
N TYR A 571 8.34 35.67 1.49
CA TYR A 571 9.22 36.80 1.72
C TYR A 571 10.64 36.32 2.03
N ASP A 572 11.59 36.66 1.17
CA ASP A 572 13.02 36.41 1.31
C ASP A 572 13.37 34.96 1.64
N ASP A 573 12.54 34.02 1.15
CA ASP A 573 12.62 32.57 1.34
C ASP A 573 12.67 32.07 2.81
N TRP A 574 12.32 32.94 3.79
CA TRP A 574 12.26 32.57 5.21
C TRP A 574 10.85 32.65 5.83
N ALA A 575 9.94 33.43 5.25
CA ALA A 575 8.55 33.52 5.71
C ALA A 575 7.60 33.14 4.57
N PHE A 576 6.65 32.26 4.84
CA PHE A 576 5.69 31.77 3.88
C PHE A 576 4.29 31.81 4.47
N LEU A 577 3.35 32.44 3.76
CA LEU A 577 1.92 32.43 4.07
C LEU A 577 1.17 31.69 2.96
N ASP A 578 0.41 30.70 3.33
CA ASP A 578 -0.39 29.89 2.43
C ASP A 578 -1.88 30.09 2.73
N VAL A 579 -2.67 30.45 1.72
CA VAL A 579 -4.12 30.64 1.84
C VAL A 579 -4.81 29.75 0.82
N THR A 580 -5.66 28.86 1.29
CA THR A 580 -6.39 27.91 0.45
C THR A 580 -7.88 28.02 0.70
N GLY A 581 -8.66 27.94 -0.37
CA GLY A 581 -10.11 27.84 -0.30
C GLY A 581 -10.62 26.82 -1.31
N ARG A 582 -11.60 26.01 -0.91
CA ARG A 582 -12.29 25.05 -1.77
C ARG A 582 -13.78 25.03 -1.44
N ASN A 583 -14.61 24.94 -2.45
CA ASN A 583 -16.04 24.66 -2.30
C ASN A 583 -16.40 23.41 -3.08
N ASP A 584 -17.10 22.46 -2.42
CA ASP A 584 -17.56 21.21 -2.99
C ASP A 584 -19.09 21.18 -3.03
N TRP A 585 -19.63 20.72 -4.15
CA TRP A 585 -21.05 20.35 -4.34
C TRP A 585 -21.12 18.85 -4.54
N SER A 586 -21.88 18.15 -3.70
CA SER A 586 -22.03 16.70 -3.76
C SER A 586 -23.49 16.31 -4.08
N SER A 587 -23.66 15.34 -4.98
CA SER A 587 -24.98 14.77 -5.28
C SER A 587 -25.65 14.15 -4.06
N ASN A 588 -24.87 13.68 -3.08
CA ASN A 588 -25.40 13.13 -1.81
C ASN A 588 -26.06 14.19 -0.93
N LEU A 589 -25.83 15.46 -1.20
CA LEU A 589 -26.39 16.58 -0.47
C LEU A 589 -27.51 17.28 -1.25
N ALA A 590 -27.83 16.80 -2.47
CA ALA A 590 -28.91 17.34 -3.28
C ALA A 590 -30.22 17.32 -2.51
N PHE A 591 -30.98 18.41 -2.64
CA PHE A 591 -32.29 18.62 -1.95
C PHE A 591 -32.18 18.76 -0.41
N THR A 592 -30.98 18.92 0.15
CA THR A 592 -30.79 19.29 1.55
C THR A 592 -30.63 20.82 1.68
N SER A 593 -30.70 21.32 2.92
CA SER A 593 -30.46 22.76 3.19
C SER A 593 -29.00 23.19 2.94
N ASN A 594 -28.07 22.25 2.87
CA ASN A 594 -26.64 22.48 2.69
C ASN A 594 -26.14 21.70 1.47
N GLU A 595 -26.34 22.22 0.28
CA GLU A 595 -25.93 21.58 -0.99
C GLU A 595 -24.42 21.65 -1.25
N SER A 596 -23.70 22.53 -0.54
CA SER A 596 -22.25 22.70 -0.70
C SER A 596 -21.54 22.98 0.63
N TYR A 597 -20.25 22.69 0.66
CA TYR A 597 -19.37 23.01 1.79
C TYR A 597 -18.13 23.75 1.34
N PHE A 598 -17.80 24.81 2.08
CA PHE A 598 -16.57 25.57 1.90
C PHE A 598 -15.50 25.19 2.91
N TYR A 599 -14.28 24.95 2.44
CA TYR A 599 -13.11 24.53 3.23
C TYR A 599 -12.02 25.59 3.15
N PRO A 600 -11.93 26.55 4.09
CA PRO A 600 -10.82 27.50 4.16
C PRO A 600 -9.62 26.91 4.90
N SER A 601 -8.41 27.30 4.49
CA SER A 601 -7.19 27.01 5.23
C SER A 601 -6.21 28.17 5.12
N ILE A 602 -5.61 28.58 6.25
CA ILE A 602 -4.55 29.58 6.31
C ILE A 602 -3.40 28.99 7.12
N GLY A 603 -2.19 29.07 6.59
CA GLY A 603 -1.00 28.53 7.24
C GLY A 603 0.19 29.46 7.11
N LEU A 604 1.01 29.53 8.17
CA LEU A 604 2.24 30.31 8.23
C LEU A 604 3.42 29.38 8.51
N SER A 605 4.49 29.50 7.71
CA SER A 605 5.76 28.82 7.94
C SER A 605 6.89 29.83 8.03
N LEU A 606 7.76 29.70 9.04
CA LEU A 606 8.90 30.60 9.29
C LEU A 606 10.19 29.78 9.42
N VAL A 607 11.18 30.07 8.58
CA VAL A 607 12.53 29.47 8.62
C VAL A 607 13.48 30.42 9.39
N LEU A 608 13.36 30.45 10.73
CA LEU A 608 14.03 31.44 11.60
C LEU A 608 15.55 31.39 11.49
N MET A 609 16.15 30.23 11.30
CA MET A 609 17.62 30.10 11.19
C MET A 609 18.19 30.80 9.96
N GLN A 610 17.41 30.99 8.90
CA GLN A 610 17.84 31.69 7.70
C GLN A 610 17.93 33.22 7.93
N LYS A 611 17.10 33.75 8.82
CA LYS A 611 17.04 35.19 9.14
C LYS A 611 17.94 35.58 10.32
N LEU A 612 17.97 34.78 11.38
CA LEU A 612 18.61 35.14 12.64
C LEU A 612 20.12 34.85 12.68
N LYS A 613 20.69 34.22 11.63
CA LYS A 613 22.10 33.80 11.58
C LYS A 613 22.60 33.23 12.92
N LEU A 614 21.73 32.47 13.62
CA LEU A 614 22.07 31.87 14.90
C LEU A 614 23.20 30.84 14.67
N PRO A 615 24.23 30.82 15.53
CA PRO A 615 25.24 29.80 15.48
C PRO A 615 24.57 28.44 15.59
N ASP A 616 25.13 27.45 14.94
CA ASP A 616 24.56 26.10 14.72
C ASP A 616 23.83 25.51 15.94
N PHE A 617 22.58 25.80 16.09
CA PHE A 617 21.65 25.15 17.03
C PHE A 617 21.30 23.71 16.61
N ARG A 618 21.99 23.18 15.59
CA ARG A 618 21.76 21.83 15.04
C ARG A 618 21.96 20.69 16.06
N SER A 619 22.66 20.96 17.17
CA SER A 619 22.85 19.96 18.21
C SER A 619 21.68 19.81 19.17
N PHE A 620 20.72 20.75 19.22
CA PHE A 620 19.57 20.71 20.13
C PHE A 620 18.24 20.27 19.50
N ALA A 621 18.16 20.16 18.17
CA ALA A 621 16.93 19.81 17.44
C ALA A 621 16.97 18.41 16.81
N LYS A 622 17.73 17.48 17.36
CA LYS A 622 17.58 16.04 17.07
C LYS A 622 16.70 15.41 18.16
N VAL A 623 15.41 15.51 17.97
CA VAL A 623 14.42 14.62 18.59
C VAL A 623 13.74 13.84 17.47
#